data_5ff8598fb8997287e9d1331dcbf083a9
#
_entry.id   5ff8598fb8997287e9d1331dcbf083a9
#
_cell.length_a   1.000
_cell.length_b   1.000
_cell.length_c   1.000
_cell.angle_alpha   90.00
_cell.angle_beta   90.00
_cell.angle_gamma   90.00
#
_symmetry.space_group_name_H-M   'P 1'
#
loop_
_entity.id
_entity.type
_entity.pdbx_description
1 polymer ?
#
loop_
_entity_poly.entity_id
_entity_poly.type
_entity_poly.pdbx_seq_one_letter_code
_entity_poly.pdbx_strand_id
1 'polypeptide(L)'
;MEWVLRAYEYDSDLPYPAVLVLGPFMSQEKQAEFLDRANKLDRVQAMTFDARIENLMSKAAGMVSMGGYNTFCEILSFDKRALIIPRTEPRLEQYIRAKRAEELGLISMLVDNGDHDPKEMAKSLRKLPSQPRPSEILPTDILGGLPKVNQLAKRWLKKSRDLRNIPVRKRA
;
A
#
# COMPACT_ATOMS: atom_id res chain seq x y z
N MET A 1 -1.02 -3.02 -12.67
CA MET A 1 -2.24 -3.80 -13.03
C MET A 1 -1.94 -4.72 -14.21
N GLU A 2 -1.42 -4.20 -15.31
CA GLU A 2 -1.06 -4.98 -16.50
C GLU A 2 -0.26 -6.25 -16.16
N TRP A 3 0.79 -6.13 -15.38
CA TRP A 3 1.64 -7.25 -14.99
C TRP A 3 0.89 -8.35 -14.20
N VAL A 4 -0.02 -7.94 -13.31
CA VAL A 4 -0.87 -8.89 -12.58
C VAL A 4 -1.82 -9.62 -13.53
N LEU A 5 -2.48 -8.88 -14.43
CA LEU A 5 -3.41 -9.48 -15.40
C LEU A 5 -2.70 -10.51 -16.31
N ARG A 6 -1.53 -10.16 -16.83
CA ARG A 6 -0.68 -11.09 -17.60
C ARG A 6 -0.29 -12.35 -16.82
N ALA A 7 -0.09 -12.24 -15.51
CA ALA A 7 0.23 -13.40 -14.70
C ALA A 7 -0.95 -14.38 -14.62
N TYR A 8 -2.19 -13.88 -14.52
CA TYR A 8 -3.39 -14.72 -14.55
C TYR A 8 -3.71 -15.25 -15.94
N GLU A 9 -3.39 -14.53 -17.00
CA GLU A 9 -3.48 -15.02 -18.38
C GLU A 9 -2.48 -16.15 -18.65
N TYR A 10 -1.31 -16.08 -18.01
CA TYR A 10 -0.26 -17.09 -18.14
C TYR A 10 -0.50 -18.33 -17.25
N ASP A 11 -1.01 -18.14 -16.03
CA ASP A 11 -1.12 -19.19 -15.01
C ASP A 11 -2.53 -19.15 -14.38
N SER A 12 -3.40 -20.03 -14.85
CA SER A 12 -4.79 -20.17 -14.38
C SER A 12 -4.90 -20.73 -12.96
N ASP A 13 -3.83 -21.36 -12.44
CA ASP A 13 -3.82 -22.06 -11.14
C ASP A 13 -3.23 -21.22 -10.00
N LEU A 14 -3.19 -19.89 -10.17
CA LEU A 14 -2.77 -19.02 -9.08
C LEU A 14 -3.65 -19.22 -7.83
N PRO A 15 -3.08 -19.18 -6.60
CA PRO A 15 -3.75 -19.70 -5.39
C PRO A 15 -5.01 -18.94 -5.00
N TYR A 16 -5.10 -17.65 -5.34
CA TYR A 16 -6.25 -16.79 -5.01
C TYR A 16 -6.81 -16.11 -6.23
N PRO A 17 -8.13 -15.83 -6.28
CA PRO A 17 -8.68 -14.94 -7.29
C PRO A 17 -8.20 -13.51 -7.07
N ALA A 18 -8.15 -12.72 -8.13
CA ALA A 18 -7.78 -11.31 -8.09
C ALA A 18 -8.95 -10.38 -8.33
N VAL A 19 -8.98 -9.27 -7.59
CA VAL A 19 -9.83 -8.13 -7.89
C VAL A 19 -8.94 -6.98 -8.33
N LEU A 20 -9.08 -6.55 -9.59
CA LEU A 20 -8.38 -5.38 -10.14
C LEU A 20 -9.26 -4.15 -9.95
N VAL A 21 -8.79 -3.20 -9.15
CA VAL A 21 -9.47 -1.92 -8.94
C VAL A 21 -8.89 -0.89 -9.90
N LEU A 22 -9.66 -0.53 -10.92
CA LEU A 22 -9.26 0.42 -11.95
C LEU A 22 -9.35 1.84 -11.39
N GLY A 23 -8.28 2.62 -11.53
CA GLY A 23 -8.23 3.97 -11.01
C GLY A 23 -9.16 4.94 -11.76
N PRO A 24 -9.68 5.99 -11.08
CA PRO A 24 -10.63 6.93 -11.67
C PRO A 24 -10.02 7.78 -12.80
N PHE A 25 -8.69 7.86 -12.87
CA PHE A 25 -7.97 8.62 -13.91
C PHE A 25 -7.51 7.76 -15.10
N MET A 26 -7.89 6.48 -15.13
CA MET A 26 -7.62 5.61 -16.28
C MET A 26 -8.55 5.99 -17.42
N SER A 27 -8.03 6.06 -18.65
CA SER A 27 -8.87 6.37 -19.82
C SER A 27 -9.96 5.29 -20.02
N GLN A 28 -11.07 5.67 -20.62
CA GLN A 28 -12.20 4.75 -20.85
C GLN A 28 -11.79 3.56 -21.71
N GLU A 29 -10.95 3.79 -22.72
CA GLU A 29 -10.44 2.74 -23.61
C GLU A 29 -9.62 1.70 -22.81
N LYS A 30 -8.73 2.15 -21.94
CA LYS A 30 -7.95 1.25 -21.07
C LYS A 30 -8.83 0.54 -20.05
N GLN A 31 -9.82 1.21 -19.49
CA GLN A 31 -10.78 0.55 -18.59
C GLN A 31 -11.53 -0.57 -19.30
N ALA A 32 -12.04 -0.30 -20.53
CA ALA A 32 -12.72 -1.28 -21.35
C ALA A 32 -11.81 -2.48 -21.70
N GLU A 33 -10.55 -2.22 -22.06
CA GLU A 33 -9.55 -3.27 -22.32
C GLU A 33 -9.35 -4.18 -21.10
N PHE A 34 -9.14 -3.60 -19.92
CA PHE A 34 -8.93 -4.38 -18.69
C PHE A 34 -10.18 -5.18 -18.30
N LEU A 35 -11.37 -4.61 -18.46
CA LEU A 35 -12.63 -5.30 -18.21
C LEU A 35 -12.83 -6.46 -19.17
N ASP A 36 -12.59 -6.27 -20.47
CA ASP A 36 -12.72 -7.33 -21.49
C ASP A 36 -11.76 -8.49 -21.22
N ARG A 37 -10.50 -8.19 -20.92
CA ARG A 37 -9.48 -9.21 -20.60
C ARG A 37 -9.81 -9.96 -19.31
N ALA A 38 -10.20 -9.22 -18.24
CA ALA A 38 -10.59 -9.83 -16.98
C ALA A 38 -11.80 -10.75 -17.11
N ASN A 39 -12.81 -10.37 -17.91
CA ASN A 39 -14.01 -11.18 -18.15
C ASN A 39 -13.74 -12.51 -18.86
N LYS A 40 -12.57 -12.66 -19.49
CA LYS A 40 -12.12 -13.92 -20.12
C LYS A 40 -11.44 -14.87 -19.14
N LEU A 41 -11.26 -14.45 -17.89
CA LEU A 41 -10.54 -15.19 -16.86
C LEU A 41 -11.47 -15.51 -15.68
N ASP A 42 -11.67 -16.78 -15.38
CA ASP A 42 -12.57 -17.22 -14.31
C ASP A 42 -12.16 -16.72 -12.91
N ARG A 43 -10.89 -16.36 -12.74
CA ARG A 43 -10.31 -16.00 -11.44
C ARG A 43 -9.92 -14.53 -11.30
N VAL A 44 -10.32 -13.70 -12.25
CA VAL A 44 -10.05 -12.25 -12.22
C VAL A 44 -11.33 -11.48 -12.36
N GLN A 45 -11.56 -10.56 -11.47
CA GLN A 45 -12.62 -9.58 -11.56
C GLN A 45 -12.00 -8.19 -11.68
N ALA A 46 -12.38 -7.42 -12.69
CA ALA A 46 -12.03 -6.00 -12.75
C ALA A 46 -13.27 -5.16 -12.38
N MET A 47 -13.03 -4.09 -11.63
CA MET A 47 -14.05 -3.13 -11.25
C MET A 47 -13.50 -1.72 -11.33
N THR A 48 -14.37 -0.78 -11.63
CA THR A 48 -14.06 0.64 -11.52
C THR A 48 -13.97 1.05 -10.04
N PHE A 49 -13.45 2.24 -9.79
CA PHE A 49 -13.27 2.78 -8.43
C PHE A 49 -14.53 2.61 -7.56
N ASP A 50 -14.32 2.05 -6.36
CA ASP A 50 -15.34 1.99 -5.30
C ASP A 50 -14.88 2.85 -4.11
N ALA A 51 -15.78 3.70 -3.63
CA ALA A 51 -15.53 4.53 -2.44
C ALA A 51 -15.38 3.71 -1.14
N ARG A 52 -15.70 2.41 -1.16
CA ARG A 52 -15.59 1.47 -0.02
C ARG A 52 -14.49 0.45 -0.22
N ILE A 53 -13.37 0.86 -0.79
CA ILE A 53 -12.22 -0.01 -1.07
C ILE A 53 -11.69 -0.69 0.21
N GLU A 54 -11.86 -0.07 1.37
CA GLU A 54 -11.44 -0.63 2.67
C GLU A 54 -12.13 -1.97 2.97
N ASN A 55 -13.36 -2.15 2.52
CA ASN A 55 -14.07 -3.43 2.66
C ASN A 55 -13.43 -4.55 1.83
N LEU A 56 -12.90 -4.23 0.65
CA LEU A 56 -12.13 -5.18 -0.16
C LEU A 56 -10.79 -5.46 0.49
N MET A 57 -10.09 -4.41 0.93
CA MET A 57 -8.80 -4.55 1.61
C MET A 57 -8.91 -5.41 2.86
N SER A 58 -9.94 -5.20 3.68
CA SER A 58 -10.14 -5.98 4.91
C SER A 58 -10.34 -7.47 4.66
N LYS A 59 -10.92 -7.86 3.53
CA LYS A 59 -11.19 -9.26 3.13
C LYS A 59 -10.07 -9.88 2.29
N ALA A 60 -9.17 -9.08 1.74
CA ALA A 60 -8.09 -9.56 0.88
C ALA A 60 -7.10 -10.45 1.65
N ALA A 61 -6.65 -11.54 1.04
CA ALA A 61 -5.56 -12.38 1.55
C ALA A 61 -4.20 -11.67 1.45
N GLY A 62 -4.05 -10.79 0.48
CA GLY A 62 -2.88 -9.95 0.26
C GLY A 62 -3.19 -8.84 -0.75
N MET A 63 -2.27 -7.91 -0.91
CA MET A 63 -2.42 -6.73 -1.75
C MET A 63 -1.25 -6.57 -2.70
N VAL A 64 -1.54 -6.14 -3.93
CA VAL A 64 -0.52 -5.70 -4.89
C VAL A 64 -0.74 -4.23 -5.19
N SER A 65 0.25 -3.39 -4.98
CA SER A 65 0.13 -1.95 -5.20
C SER A 65 1.47 -1.28 -5.53
N MET A 66 1.43 0.00 -5.91
CA MET A 66 2.66 0.79 -6.06
C MET A 66 3.25 1.28 -4.73
N GLY A 67 2.56 1.10 -3.61
CA GLY A 67 3.03 1.51 -2.30
C GLY A 67 3.10 3.04 -2.11
N GLY A 68 2.14 3.79 -2.68
CA GLY A 68 1.92 5.18 -2.31
C GLY A 68 1.75 5.31 -0.79
N TYR A 69 2.05 6.48 -0.21
CA TYR A 69 2.10 6.65 1.25
C TYR A 69 0.80 6.19 1.95
N ASN A 70 -0.36 6.63 1.46
CA ASN A 70 -1.64 6.27 2.06
C ASN A 70 -1.89 4.75 1.96
N THR A 71 -1.74 4.18 0.76
CA THR A 71 -1.93 2.73 0.56
C THR A 71 -0.96 1.90 1.39
N PHE A 72 0.28 2.37 1.57
CA PHE A 72 1.25 1.70 2.44
C PHE A 72 0.80 1.72 3.92
N CYS A 73 0.30 2.87 4.42
CA CYS A 73 -0.28 2.95 5.76
C CYS A 73 -1.52 2.06 5.92
N GLU A 74 -2.36 1.98 4.89
CA GLU A 74 -3.54 1.11 4.87
C GLU A 74 -3.15 -0.37 4.93
N ILE A 75 -2.13 -0.80 4.15
CA ILE A 75 -1.57 -2.15 4.20
C ILE A 75 -1.18 -2.53 5.63
N LEU A 76 -0.48 -1.63 6.33
CA LEU A 76 -0.08 -1.85 7.71
C LEU A 76 -1.29 -1.84 8.67
N SER A 77 -2.24 -0.90 8.50
CA SER A 77 -3.43 -0.79 9.34
C SER A 77 -4.36 -1.99 9.24
N PHE A 78 -4.51 -2.55 8.05
CA PHE A 78 -5.32 -3.75 7.80
C PHE A 78 -4.54 -5.05 7.98
N ASP A 79 -3.28 -4.95 8.42
CA ASP A 79 -2.39 -6.09 8.64
C ASP A 79 -2.30 -7.03 7.43
N LYS A 80 -2.09 -6.45 6.23
CA LYS A 80 -2.11 -7.20 4.98
C LYS A 80 -0.72 -7.56 4.48
N ARG A 81 -0.58 -8.79 4.01
CA ARG A 81 0.55 -9.19 3.17
C ARG A 81 0.56 -8.37 1.91
N ALA A 82 1.71 -7.92 1.46
CA ALA A 82 1.76 -7.07 0.29
C ALA A 82 2.94 -7.38 -0.63
N LEU A 83 2.67 -7.27 -1.94
CA LEU A 83 3.66 -7.16 -2.98
C LEU A 83 3.64 -5.72 -3.51
N ILE A 84 4.71 -4.99 -3.31
CA ILE A 84 4.84 -3.62 -3.76
C ILE A 84 5.63 -3.57 -5.06
N ILE A 85 5.06 -2.90 -6.06
CA ILE A 85 5.71 -2.61 -7.34
C ILE A 85 5.87 -1.09 -7.39
N PRO A 86 6.96 -0.56 -6.81
CA PRO A 86 7.11 0.87 -6.65
C PRO A 86 7.37 1.55 -7.98
N ARG A 87 6.79 2.72 -8.17
CA ARG A 87 7.19 3.61 -9.26
C ARG A 87 8.54 4.23 -8.92
N THR A 88 9.45 4.24 -9.90
CA THR A 88 10.79 4.80 -9.77
C THR A 88 10.91 6.21 -10.37
N GLU A 89 10.02 6.57 -11.28
CA GLU A 89 9.95 7.87 -11.93
C GLU A 89 8.64 8.57 -11.63
N PRO A 90 8.60 9.90 -11.53
CA PRO A 90 9.71 10.86 -11.51
C PRO A 90 10.42 10.98 -10.15
N ARG A 91 10.03 10.21 -9.14
CA ARG A 91 10.59 10.27 -7.77
C ARG A 91 10.79 8.88 -7.19
N LEU A 92 11.88 8.71 -6.47
CA LEU A 92 12.26 7.43 -5.84
C LEU A 92 11.59 7.16 -4.47
N GLU A 93 10.70 8.02 -4.01
CA GLU A 93 10.14 7.90 -2.65
C GLU A 93 9.41 6.57 -2.40
N GLN A 94 8.67 6.07 -3.41
CA GLN A 94 7.98 4.78 -3.30
C GLN A 94 8.99 3.63 -3.27
N TYR A 95 10.01 3.69 -4.11
CA TYR A 95 11.08 2.69 -4.14
C TYR A 95 11.84 2.64 -2.81
N ILE A 96 12.26 3.79 -2.28
CA ILE A 96 13.00 3.88 -1.01
C ILE A 96 12.15 3.31 0.13
N ARG A 97 10.86 3.65 0.17
CA ARG A 97 9.93 3.14 1.18
C ARG A 97 9.74 1.63 1.06
N ALA A 98 9.49 1.14 -0.14
CA ALA A 98 9.27 -0.29 -0.40
C ALA A 98 10.53 -1.09 -0.07
N LYS A 99 11.71 -0.64 -0.51
CA LYS A 99 12.98 -1.27 -0.20
C LYS A 99 13.21 -1.38 1.31
N ARG A 100 12.97 -0.27 2.04
CA ARG A 100 13.11 -0.28 3.50
C ARG A 100 12.10 -1.22 4.17
N ALA A 101 10.87 -1.26 3.69
CA ALA A 101 9.85 -2.16 4.22
C ALA A 101 10.18 -3.63 3.93
N GLU A 102 10.75 -3.94 2.78
CA GLU A 102 11.22 -5.29 2.42
C GLU A 102 12.38 -5.73 3.31
N GLU A 103 13.37 -4.86 3.54
CA GLU A 103 14.48 -5.12 4.47
C GLU A 103 14.00 -5.44 5.89
N LEU A 104 12.88 -4.87 6.29
CA LEU A 104 12.22 -5.13 7.58
C LEU A 104 11.32 -6.37 7.55
N GLY A 105 11.16 -7.04 6.41
CA GLY A 105 10.29 -8.20 6.24
C GLY A 105 8.79 -7.92 6.19
N LEU A 106 8.38 -6.64 6.06
CA LEU A 106 6.98 -6.21 6.12
C LEU A 106 6.20 -6.47 4.85
N ILE A 107 6.90 -6.48 3.72
CA ILE A 107 6.33 -6.66 2.37
C ILE A 107 7.35 -7.42 1.50
N SER A 108 6.93 -7.86 0.33
CA SER A 108 7.85 -8.16 -0.78
C SER A 108 7.81 -7.04 -1.81
N MET A 109 8.93 -6.83 -2.48
CA MET A 109 9.04 -5.85 -3.54
C MET A 109 9.38 -6.52 -4.86
N LEU A 110 8.82 -6.00 -5.95
CA LEU A 110 9.16 -6.35 -7.31
C LEU A 110 9.40 -5.05 -8.09
N VAL A 111 10.57 -4.93 -8.68
CA VAL A 111 10.93 -3.73 -9.44
C VAL A 111 10.48 -3.92 -10.89
N ASP A 112 9.72 -2.95 -11.38
CA ASP A 112 9.29 -2.91 -12.77
C ASP A 112 10.47 -2.52 -13.66
N ASN A 113 10.94 -3.48 -14.47
CA ASN A 113 11.99 -3.29 -15.47
C ASN A 113 11.44 -2.99 -16.88
N GLY A 114 10.12 -2.88 -17.02
CA GLY A 114 9.41 -2.64 -18.27
C GLY A 114 9.04 -3.90 -19.06
N ASP A 115 9.62 -5.07 -18.75
CA ASP A 115 9.34 -6.32 -19.49
C ASP A 115 8.00 -6.93 -19.12
N HIS A 116 7.57 -6.73 -17.87
CA HIS A 116 6.34 -7.31 -17.32
C HIS A 116 6.24 -8.82 -17.55
N ASP A 117 7.34 -9.56 -17.26
CA ASP A 117 7.36 -11.03 -17.40
C ASP A 117 6.27 -11.65 -16.52
N PRO A 118 5.26 -12.33 -17.12
CA PRO A 118 4.16 -12.92 -16.38
C PRO A 118 4.61 -14.02 -15.41
N LYS A 119 5.71 -14.72 -15.70
CA LYS A 119 6.25 -15.79 -14.84
C LYS A 119 6.78 -15.24 -13.53
N GLU A 120 7.48 -14.11 -13.58
CA GLU A 120 8.02 -13.45 -12.39
C GLU A 120 6.90 -12.98 -11.47
N MET A 121 5.87 -12.36 -12.04
CA MET A 121 4.69 -11.95 -11.29
C MET A 121 3.92 -13.14 -10.72
N ALA A 122 3.68 -14.19 -11.49
CA ALA A 122 3.01 -15.41 -11.02
C ALA A 122 3.77 -16.04 -9.86
N LYS A 123 5.10 -16.13 -9.94
CA LYS A 123 5.95 -16.61 -8.84
C LYS A 123 5.79 -15.75 -7.57
N SER A 124 5.74 -14.43 -7.72
CA SER A 124 5.57 -13.49 -6.61
C SER A 124 4.18 -13.60 -5.98
N LEU A 125 3.12 -13.74 -6.79
CA LEU A 125 1.75 -13.96 -6.34
C LEU A 125 1.60 -15.30 -5.59
N ARG A 126 2.28 -16.36 -6.02
CA ARG A 126 2.28 -17.65 -5.31
C ARG A 126 2.95 -17.58 -3.93
N LYS A 127 3.95 -16.70 -3.77
CA LYS A 127 4.65 -16.49 -2.49
C LYS A 127 3.88 -15.58 -1.54
N LEU A 128 3.04 -14.68 -2.06
CA LEU A 128 2.35 -13.66 -1.28
C LEU A 128 1.57 -14.24 -0.07
N PRO A 129 0.81 -15.35 -0.19
CA PRO A 129 0.06 -15.91 0.95
C PRO A 129 0.93 -16.47 2.08
N SER A 130 2.18 -16.81 1.81
CA SER A 130 3.13 -17.36 2.80
C SER A 130 4.02 -16.31 3.46
N GLN A 131 3.89 -15.03 3.08
CA GLN A 131 4.59 -13.95 3.77
C GLN A 131 4.08 -13.80 5.21
N PRO A 132 4.94 -13.38 6.16
CA PRO A 132 4.45 -12.96 7.47
C PRO A 132 3.54 -11.73 7.32
N ARG A 133 2.63 -11.54 8.27
CA ARG A 133 1.85 -10.31 8.36
C ARG A 133 2.69 -9.20 9.01
N PRO A 134 2.42 -7.93 8.74
CA PRO A 134 3.11 -6.82 9.40
C PRO A 134 3.09 -6.92 10.93
N SER A 135 1.98 -7.34 11.53
CA SER A 135 1.84 -7.52 12.99
C SER A 135 2.72 -8.63 13.58
N GLU A 136 3.14 -9.60 12.77
CA GLU A 136 4.04 -10.68 13.19
C GLU A 136 5.51 -10.22 13.25
N ILE A 137 5.84 -9.11 12.56
CA ILE A 137 7.19 -8.56 12.45
C ILE A 137 7.39 -7.35 13.34
N LEU A 138 6.37 -6.48 13.41
CA LEU A 138 6.47 -5.18 14.09
C LEU A 138 5.71 -5.17 15.42
N PRO A 139 6.22 -4.41 16.42
CA PRO A 139 5.44 -4.08 17.59
C PRO A 139 4.15 -3.35 17.18
N THR A 140 3.08 -3.58 17.92
CA THR A 140 1.71 -3.06 17.68
C THR A 140 1.59 -1.53 17.60
N ASP A 141 2.66 -0.76 17.87
CA ASP A 141 2.65 0.70 18.02
C ASP A 141 3.21 1.48 16.82
N ILE A 142 3.51 0.82 15.70
CA ILE A 142 4.15 1.53 14.57
C ILE A 142 3.25 2.62 13.94
N LEU A 143 1.93 2.48 14.06
CA LEU A 143 0.94 3.46 13.61
C LEU A 143 0.49 4.43 14.73
N GLY A 144 1.08 4.32 15.91
CA GLY A 144 0.77 5.13 17.10
C GLY A 144 1.26 6.59 17.06
N GLY A 145 1.45 7.17 15.88
CA GLY A 145 1.92 8.55 15.72
C GLY A 145 0.98 9.61 16.31
N LEU A 146 -0.34 9.41 16.23
CA LEU A 146 -1.34 10.38 16.69
C LEU A 146 -1.29 10.63 18.22
N PRO A 147 -1.24 9.61 19.09
CA PRO A 147 -1.00 9.81 20.53
C PRO A 147 0.31 10.57 20.82
N LYS A 148 1.37 10.31 20.06
CA LYS A 148 2.66 11.00 20.21
C LYS A 148 2.57 12.47 19.84
N VAL A 149 1.92 12.78 18.71
CA VAL A 149 1.65 14.18 18.29
C VAL A 149 0.84 14.91 19.35
N ASN A 150 -0.23 14.31 19.85
CA ASN A 150 -1.05 14.89 20.92
C ASN A 150 -0.25 15.15 22.20
N GLN A 151 0.65 14.24 22.60
CA GLN A 151 1.50 14.42 23.75
C GLN A 151 2.47 15.61 23.56
N LEU A 152 3.09 15.72 22.38
CA LEU A 152 3.99 16.83 22.05
C LEU A 152 3.24 18.16 22.01
N ALA A 153 2.08 18.21 21.37
CA ALA A 153 1.24 19.41 21.31
C ALA A 153 0.83 19.88 22.72
N LYS A 154 0.41 18.98 23.59
CA LYS A 154 0.07 19.31 24.99
C LYS A 154 1.27 19.92 25.74
N ARG A 155 2.48 19.37 25.56
CA ARG A 155 3.71 19.91 26.17
C ARG A 155 4.01 21.34 25.68
N TRP A 156 3.88 21.58 24.37
CA TRP A 156 4.16 22.88 23.79
C TRP A 156 3.13 23.93 24.19
N LEU A 157 1.85 23.57 24.23
CA LEU A 157 0.79 24.46 24.69
C LEU A 157 0.95 24.83 26.18
N LYS A 158 1.38 23.88 27.04
CA LYS A 158 1.68 24.19 28.44
C LYS A 158 2.85 25.15 28.54
N LYS A 159 3.96 24.89 27.86
CA LYS A 159 5.14 25.78 27.84
C LYS A 159 4.81 27.16 27.33
N SER A 160 3.97 27.29 26.31
CA SER A 160 3.50 28.58 25.77
C SER A 160 2.64 29.36 26.75
N ARG A 161 1.84 28.68 27.60
CA ARG A 161 1.06 29.35 28.69
C ARG A 161 1.97 29.84 29.78
N ASP A 162 2.96 29.05 30.20
CA ASP A 162 3.93 29.42 31.22
C ASP A 162 4.75 30.65 30.81
N LEU A 163 5.15 30.73 29.51
CA LEU A 163 5.88 31.87 28.98
C LEU A 163 5.04 33.17 28.93
N ARG A 164 3.72 33.09 28.74
CA ARG A 164 2.81 34.25 28.78
C ARG A 164 2.59 34.81 30.17
N ASN A 165 2.82 34.01 31.19
CA ASN A 165 2.66 34.39 32.60
C ASN A 165 3.94 34.90 33.25
N ILE A 166 5.03 35.08 32.49
CA ILE A 166 6.25 35.70 33.00
C ILE A 166 5.98 37.18 33.19
N PRO A 167 6.05 37.72 34.41
CA PRO A 167 5.83 39.13 34.66
C PRO A 167 6.89 39.99 33.94
N VAL A 168 6.42 40.89 33.09
CA VAL A 168 7.32 41.90 32.45
C VAL A 168 7.93 42.74 33.56
N ARG A 169 9.22 42.56 33.85
CA ARG A 169 9.94 43.47 34.71
C ARG A 169 9.85 44.89 34.11
N LYS A 170 9.08 45.76 34.73
CA LYS A 170 9.13 47.21 34.43
C LYS A 170 10.57 47.67 34.70
N ARG A 171 11.25 48.12 33.67
CA ARG A 171 12.49 48.84 33.83
C ARG A 171 12.16 50.16 34.56
N ALA A 172 12.78 50.36 35.71
CA ALA A 172 12.79 51.63 36.41
C ALA A 172 13.73 52.60 35.70
#